data_c5300d482e42ba39bb894783f768b651
#
_entry.id   c5300d482e42ba39bb894783f768b651
#
_cell.length_a   1.000
_cell.length_b   1.000
_cell.length_c   1.000
_cell.angle_alpha   90.00
_cell.angle_beta   90.00
_cell.angle_gamma   90.00
#
_symmetry.space_group_name_H-M   'P 1'
#
loop_
_entity.id
_entity.type
_entity.pdbx_description
1 polymer ?
#
loop_
_entity_poly.entity_id
_entity_poly.type
_entity_poly.pdbx_seq_one_letter_code
_entity_poly.pdbx_strand_id
1 'polypeptide(L)'
;LKRPNGAIITTGPTGSGKTSALYSFLVAIHTPELKIVTLEDPVEYKLPGIVQTQVSEIYTFEEGLRTILRQDPDVILIGEIRDREVAETAIHAALTGHLVFSTLHTNSAAGAFARLIDLGVDSRMIGSACNIIIGQRLVRTLCPNCKVEREITVEESKMMQRILETSLAIHTIFDAKGCDACGGGGYKGRLGIFEAILVDQKVEEAVLMDTREVAIREAAKPQGIPTMQQDGIMKVLAGVTSLDEVSRVLDLYHGG
;
A
#
# COMPACT_ATOMS: atom_id res chain seq x y z
N LEU A 1 0.86 -7.31 -11.72
CA LEU A 1 -0.05 -6.83 -12.80
C LEU A 1 -0.16 -7.82 -13.99
N LYS A 2 0.72 -8.83 -14.09
CA LYS A 2 0.66 -9.81 -15.21
C LYS A 2 -0.35 -10.96 -14.99
N ARG A 3 -0.86 -11.15 -13.78
CA ARG A 3 -1.91 -12.16 -13.53
C ARG A 3 -3.25 -11.63 -14.02
N PRO A 4 -4.05 -12.42 -14.75
CA PRO A 4 -5.30 -11.95 -15.33
C PRO A 4 -6.42 -11.78 -14.29
N ASN A 5 -6.30 -12.40 -13.12
CA ASN A 5 -7.27 -12.38 -12.05
C ASN A 5 -6.60 -12.36 -10.67
N GLY A 6 -7.39 -12.19 -9.63
CA GLY A 6 -6.96 -12.09 -8.24
C GLY A 6 -7.07 -10.69 -7.68
N ALA A 7 -6.88 -10.53 -6.37
CA ALA A 7 -6.97 -9.26 -5.68
C ALA A 7 -5.60 -8.61 -5.46
N ILE A 8 -5.52 -7.31 -5.71
CA ILE A 8 -4.42 -6.42 -5.37
C ILE A 8 -4.96 -5.40 -4.38
N ILE A 9 -4.48 -5.46 -3.15
CA ILE A 9 -4.98 -4.62 -2.06
C ILE A 9 -3.90 -3.65 -1.62
N THR A 10 -4.23 -2.35 -1.58
CA THR A 10 -3.37 -1.36 -0.95
C THR A 10 -3.90 -1.00 0.44
N THR A 11 -3.02 -0.86 1.41
CA THR A 11 -3.41 -0.51 2.76
C THR A 11 -2.61 0.65 3.33
N GLY A 12 -3.20 1.35 4.27
CA GLY A 12 -2.61 2.51 4.92
C GLY A 12 -3.67 3.46 5.47
N PRO A 13 -3.29 4.43 6.31
CA PRO A 13 -4.20 5.44 6.82
C PRO A 13 -4.75 6.35 5.72
N THR A 14 -5.72 7.16 6.08
CA THR A 14 -6.21 8.25 5.21
C THR A 14 -5.05 9.17 4.82
N GLY A 15 -5.00 9.57 3.56
CA GLY A 15 -3.94 10.44 3.04
C GLY A 15 -2.60 9.74 2.76
N SER A 16 -2.52 8.41 2.83
CA SER A 16 -1.30 7.67 2.47
C SER A 16 -1.08 7.51 0.95
N GLY A 17 -2.00 7.99 0.11
CA GLY A 17 -1.88 7.97 -1.34
C GLY A 17 -2.37 6.69 -2.00
N LYS A 18 -3.18 5.86 -1.32
CA LYS A 18 -3.73 4.59 -1.84
C LYS A 18 -4.44 4.76 -3.19
N THR A 19 -5.39 5.67 -3.27
CA THR A 19 -6.16 5.95 -4.49
C THR A 19 -5.24 6.33 -5.66
N SER A 20 -4.26 7.20 -5.42
CA SER A 20 -3.30 7.60 -6.45
C SER A 20 -2.46 6.42 -6.95
N ALA A 21 -2.05 5.51 -6.06
CA ALA A 21 -1.32 4.30 -6.44
C ALA A 21 -2.21 3.37 -7.27
N LEU A 22 -3.46 3.12 -6.84
CA LEU A 22 -4.41 2.30 -7.59
C LEU A 22 -4.72 2.88 -8.96
N TYR A 23 -4.92 4.18 -9.07
CA TYR A 23 -5.13 4.85 -10.35
C TYR A 23 -3.92 4.70 -11.28
N SER A 24 -2.70 4.81 -10.73
CA SER A 24 -1.48 4.56 -11.50
C SER A 24 -1.40 3.12 -12.01
N PHE A 25 -1.86 2.13 -11.23
CA PHE A 25 -1.94 0.74 -11.67
C PHE A 25 -2.98 0.57 -12.78
N LEU A 26 -4.17 1.16 -12.64
CA LEU A 26 -5.20 1.10 -13.68
C LEU A 26 -4.70 1.71 -14.99
N VAL A 27 -4.07 2.88 -14.94
CA VAL A 27 -3.49 3.53 -16.14
C VAL A 27 -2.41 2.66 -16.76
N ALA A 28 -1.58 1.99 -15.94
CA ALA A 28 -0.49 1.15 -16.43
C ALA A 28 -0.95 -0.15 -17.11
N ILE A 29 -2.15 -0.64 -16.80
CA ILE A 29 -2.70 -1.87 -17.41
C ILE A 29 -3.78 -1.57 -18.46
N HIS A 30 -4.27 -0.33 -18.53
CA HIS A 30 -5.37 0.04 -19.42
C HIS A 30 -4.99 -0.16 -20.88
N THR A 31 -5.81 -0.93 -21.58
CA THR A 31 -5.82 -1.08 -23.05
C THR A 31 -7.26 -1.00 -23.54
N PRO A 32 -7.51 -0.71 -24.82
CA PRO A 32 -8.88 -0.64 -25.37
C PRO A 32 -9.67 -1.94 -25.26
N GLU A 33 -8.99 -3.08 -25.12
CA GLU A 33 -9.59 -4.42 -25.01
C GLU A 33 -10.05 -4.74 -23.59
N LEU A 34 -9.51 -4.02 -22.56
CA LEU A 34 -9.83 -4.28 -21.18
C LEU A 34 -10.98 -3.39 -20.69
N LYS A 35 -12.05 -4.02 -20.24
CA LYS A 35 -13.15 -3.31 -19.60
C LYS A 35 -12.86 -3.09 -18.12
N ILE A 36 -12.44 -1.87 -17.80
CA ILE A 36 -12.13 -1.43 -16.45
C ILE A 36 -13.30 -0.63 -15.89
N VAL A 37 -13.82 -1.05 -14.74
CA VAL A 37 -14.91 -0.38 -14.03
C VAL A 37 -14.48 -0.07 -12.59
N THR A 38 -14.76 1.14 -12.13
CA THR A 38 -14.50 1.52 -10.73
C THR A 38 -15.79 1.82 -9.96
N LEU A 39 -15.73 1.64 -8.65
CA LEU A 39 -16.78 1.98 -7.70
C LEU A 39 -16.14 2.72 -6.52
N GLU A 40 -16.42 4.00 -6.36
CA GLU A 40 -15.65 4.91 -5.51
C GLU A 40 -16.52 5.85 -4.65
N ASP A 41 -15.94 6.40 -3.57
CA ASP A 41 -16.58 7.31 -2.63
C ASP A 41 -15.62 8.40 -2.13
N PRO A 42 -15.53 9.56 -2.81
CA PRO A 42 -15.97 9.85 -4.19
C PRO A 42 -14.95 9.46 -5.27
N VAL A 43 -15.26 9.71 -6.55
CA VAL A 43 -14.28 9.70 -7.65
C VAL A 43 -13.35 10.91 -7.51
N GLU A 44 -12.06 10.70 -7.26
CA GLU A 44 -11.08 11.77 -7.01
C GLU A 44 -10.80 12.60 -8.27
N TYR A 45 -10.57 11.94 -9.40
CA TYR A 45 -10.44 12.56 -10.72
C TYR A 45 -10.72 11.58 -11.85
N LYS A 46 -11.04 12.09 -13.01
CA LYS A 46 -11.41 11.26 -14.16
C LYS A 46 -10.21 10.60 -14.83
N LEU A 47 -10.35 9.31 -15.12
CA LEU A 47 -9.40 8.52 -15.89
C LEU A 47 -9.96 8.26 -17.28
N PRO A 48 -9.29 8.72 -18.36
CA PRO A 48 -9.75 8.48 -19.72
C PRO A 48 -9.85 6.99 -20.06
N GLY A 49 -10.94 6.57 -20.68
CA GLY A 49 -11.15 5.17 -21.08
C GLY A 49 -11.60 4.22 -19.97
N ILE A 50 -11.77 4.69 -18.73
CA ILE A 50 -12.23 3.90 -17.60
C ILE A 50 -13.63 4.33 -17.20
N VAL A 51 -14.51 3.36 -16.95
CA VAL A 51 -15.87 3.61 -16.46
C VAL A 51 -15.81 3.80 -14.94
N GLN A 52 -15.95 5.05 -14.48
CA GLN A 52 -15.90 5.38 -13.05
C GLN A 52 -17.30 5.64 -12.52
N THR A 53 -17.69 4.86 -11.50
CA THR A 53 -18.98 4.94 -10.83
C THR A 53 -18.78 5.42 -9.40
N GLN A 54 -19.61 6.36 -8.97
CA GLN A 54 -19.59 6.89 -7.61
C GLN A 54 -20.79 6.35 -6.83
N VAL A 55 -20.53 5.91 -5.58
CA VAL A 55 -21.61 5.52 -4.66
C VAL A 55 -22.41 6.73 -4.18
N SER A 56 -23.61 6.47 -3.69
CA SER A 56 -24.52 7.45 -3.10
C SER A 56 -25.33 6.79 -1.98
N GLU A 57 -26.20 7.55 -1.31
CA GLU A 57 -27.08 7.01 -0.27
C GLU A 57 -28.01 5.89 -0.77
N ILE A 58 -28.40 5.94 -2.05
CA ILE A 58 -29.30 4.96 -2.68
C ILE A 58 -28.58 3.97 -3.62
N TYR A 59 -27.28 4.15 -3.86
CA TYR A 59 -26.46 3.26 -4.67
C TYR A 59 -25.18 2.93 -3.88
N THR A 60 -25.30 1.92 -3.05
CA THR A 60 -24.27 1.51 -2.10
C THR A 60 -23.12 0.76 -2.78
N PHE A 61 -21.99 0.55 -2.07
CA PHE A 61 -20.91 -0.31 -2.55
C PHE A 61 -21.40 -1.72 -2.89
N GLU A 62 -22.26 -2.31 -2.08
CA GLU A 62 -22.81 -3.65 -2.29
C GLU A 62 -23.62 -3.74 -3.59
N GLU A 63 -24.60 -2.84 -3.76
CA GLU A 63 -25.45 -2.81 -4.96
C GLU A 63 -24.64 -2.47 -6.21
N GLY A 64 -23.71 -1.52 -6.09
CA GLY A 64 -22.80 -1.12 -7.16
C GLY A 64 -21.94 -2.28 -7.64
N LEU A 65 -21.32 -3.01 -6.72
CA LEU A 65 -20.46 -4.13 -7.04
C LEU A 65 -21.22 -5.28 -7.69
N ARG A 66 -22.40 -5.63 -7.17
CA ARG A 66 -23.30 -6.61 -7.80
C ARG A 66 -23.72 -6.21 -9.22
N THR A 67 -23.92 -4.91 -9.45
CA THR A 67 -24.29 -4.38 -10.77
C THR A 67 -23.10 -4.42 -11.73
N ILE A 68 -21.91 -4.05 -11.28
CA ILE A 68 -20.69 -4.08 -12.08
C ILE A 68 -20.35 -5.51 -12.53
N LEU A 69 -20.45 -6.50 -11.65
CA LEU A 69 -20.19 -7.91 -11.96
C LEU A 69 -21.09 -8.46 -13.09
N ARG A 70 -22.29 -7.90 -13.27
CA ARG A 70 -23.18 -8.27 -14.38
C ARG A 70 -22.85 -7.57 -15.71
N GLN A 71 -21.88 -6.69 -15.71
CA GLN A 71 -21.45 -5.97 -16.91
C GLN A 71 -20.26 -6.63 -17.61
N ASP A 72 -19.82 -7.81 -17.13
CA ASP A 72 -18.65 -8.53 -17.66
C ASP A 72 -17.38 -7.65 -17.71
N PRO A 73 -16.90 -7.16 -16.54
CA PRO A 73 -15.68 -6.39 -16.45
C PRO A 73 -14.46 -7.32 -16.38
N ASP A 74 -13.33 -6.92 -16.98
CA ASP A 74 -12.05 -7.62 -16.79
C ASP A 74 -11.38 -7.18 -15.49
N VAL A 75 -11.50 -5.88 -15.19
CA VAL A 75 -10.85 -5.24 -14.04
C VAL A 75 -11.86 -4.41 -13.25
N ILE A 76 -11.87 -4.61 -11.94
CA ILE A 76 -12.74 -3.88 -11.01
C ILE A 76 -11.86 -3.14 -10.00
N LEU A 77 -12.08 -1.84 -9.82
CA LEU A 77 -11.56 -1.12 -8.65
C LEU A 77 -12.72 -0.84 -7.69
N ILE A 78 -12.56 -1.31 -6.45
CA ILE A 78 -13.45 -1.00 -5.33
C ILE A 78 -12.69 -0.01 -4.45
N GLY A 79 -13.20 1.21 -4.30
CA GLY A 79 -12.51 2.31 -3.61
C GLY A 79 -11.99 1.90 -2.25
N GLU A 80 -12.82 1.20 -1.47
CA GLU A 80 -12.40 0.60 -0.19
C GLU A 80 -13.31 -0.56 0.23
N ILE A 81 -12.75 -1.46 1.03
CA ILE A 81 -13.48 -2.55 1.71
C ILE A 81 -13.69 -2.13 3.16
N ARG A 82 -14.95 -1.79 3.51
CA ARG A 82 -15.32 -1.33 4.88
C ARG A 82 -16.08 -2.40 5.67
N ASP A 83 -16.86 -3.21 5.01
CA ASP A 83 -17.80 -4.15 5.58
C ASP A 83 -17.66 -5.56 5.00
N ARG A 84 -18.41 -6.48 5.56
CA ARG A 84 -18.38 -7.90 5.23
C ARG A 84 -18.87 -8.17 3.80
N GLU A 85 -19.99 -7.59 3.41
CA GLU A 85 -20.64 -7.87 2.12
C GLU A 85 -19.72 -7.47 0.95
N VAL A 86 -19.10 -6.30 1.06
CA VAL A 86 -18.11 -5.82 0.06
C VAL A 86 -16.87 -6.70 0.07
N ALA A 87 -16.37 -7.10 1.26
CA ALA A 87 -15.20 -7.95 1.38
C ALA A 87 -15.40 -9.33 0.72
N GLU A 88 -16.49 -10.02 1.09
CA GLU A 88 -16.83 -11.33 0.53
C GLU A 88 -17.03 -11.25 -0.99
N THR A 89 -17.77 -10.25 -1.47
CA THR A 89 -18.04 -10.09 -2.91
C THR A 89 -16.75 -9.77 -3.70
N ALA A 90 -15.88 -8.92 -3.18
CA ALA A 90 -14.59 -8.59 -3.80
C ALA A 90 -13.68 -9.82 -3.93
N ILE A 91 -13.59 -10.61 -2.86
CA ILE A 91 -12.79 -11.85 -2.84
C ILE A 91 -13.38 -12.90 -3.79
N HIS A 92 -14.69 -13.07 -3.81
CA HIS A 92 -15.35 -13.94 -4.78
C HIS A 92 -15.12 -13.51 -6.23
N ALA A 93 -15.20 -12.22 -6.53
CA ALA A 93 -14.90 -11.69 -7.86
C ALA A 93 -13.46 -12.03 -8.28
N ALA A 94 -12.50 -11.87 -7.37
CA ALA A 94 -11.10 -12.21 -7.61
C ALA A 94 -10.89 -13.71 -7.90
N LEU A 95 -11.63 -14.58 -7.22
CA LEU A 95 -11.60 -16.03 -7.43
C LEU A 95 -12.29 -16.47 -8.74
N THR A 96 -13.27 -15.70 -9.22
CA THR A 96 -14.08 -16.04 -10.39
C THR A 96 -13.62 -15.39 -11.69
N GLY A 97 -12.37 -14.95 -11.75
CA GLY A 97 -11.72 -14.55 -13.01
C GLY A 97 -11.46 -13.04 -13.17
N HIS A 98 -11.90 -12.20 -12.23
CA HIS A 98 -11.69 -10.75 -12.33
C HIS A 98 -10.38 -10.32 -11.65
N LEU A 99 -9.73 -9.29 -12.19
CA LEU A 99 -8.66 -8.59 -11.50
C LEU A 99 -9.27 -7.49 -10.63
N VAL A 100 -9.17 -7.64 -9.31
CA VAL A 100 -9.79 -6.73 -8.34
C VAL A 100 -8.74 -5.88 -7.66
N PHE A 101 -8.90 -4.56 -7.73
CA PHE A 101 -8.14 -3.59 -6.95
C PHE A 101 -8.98 -3.04 -5.82
N SER A 102 -8.42 -2.93 -4.62
CA SER A 102 -9.13 -2.29 -3.52
C SER A 102 -8.20 -1.71 -2.46
N THR A 103 -8.79 -1.00 -1.49
CA THR A 103 -8.05 -0.49 -0.33
C THR A 103 -8.59 -1.03 0.99
N LEU A 104 -7.70 -1.10 1.96
CA LEU A 104 -8.02 -1.33 3.37
C LEU A 104 -7.39 -0.24 4.25
N HIS A 105 -7.87 -0.13 5.48
CA HIS A 105 -7.31 0.75 6.50
C HIS A 105 -6.63 -0.10 7.57
N THR A 106 -5.38 -0.53 7.32
CA THR A 106 -4.52 -1.20 8.30
C THR A 106 -3.15 -0.53 8.34
N ASN A 107 -2.40 -0.75 9.39
CA ASN A 107 -1.09 -0.11 9.59
C ASN A 107 0.03 -0.79 8.81
N SER A 108 -0.16 -2.05 8.40
CA SER A 108 0.82 -2.86 7.70
C SER A 108 0.17 -3.73 6.63
N ALA A 109 0.97 -4.22 5.68
CA ALA A 109 0.51 -5.19 4.70
C ALA A 109 0.09 -6.52 5.37
N ALA A 110 0.83 -6.96 6.39
CA ALA A 110 0.48 -8.16 7.14
C ALA A 110 -0.84 -8.03 7.91
N GLY A 111 -1.12 -6.85 8.48
CA GLY A 111 -2.37 -6.58 9.18
C GLY A 111 -3.62 -6.59 8.30
N ALA A 112 -3.45 -6.46 7.00
CA ALA A 112 -4.58 -6.53 6.07
C ALA A 112 -5.21 -7.93 6.00
N PHE A 113 -4.43 -9.00 6.20
CA PHE A 113 -4.95 -10.37 6.26
C PHE A 113 -5.89 -10.56 7.45
N ALA A 114 -5.43 -10.16 8.65
CA ALA A 114 -6.25 -10.20 9.84
C ALA A 114 -7.54 -9.38 9.66
N ARG A 115 -7.43 -8.18 9.05
CA ARG A 115 -8.57 -7.31 8.80
C ARG A 115 -9.62 -7.95 7.87
N LEU A 116 -9.20 -8.66 6.81
CA LEU A 116 -10.13 -9.39 5.93
C LEU A 116 -10.86 -10.50 6.70
N ILE A 117 -10.16 -11.20 7.58
CA ILE A 117 -10.75 -12.25 8.43
C ILE A 117 -11.75 -11.63 9.42
N ASP A 118 -11.40 -10.52 10.06
CA ASP A 118 -12.30 -9.79 10.97
C ASP A 118 -13.57 -9.30 10.25
N LEU A 119 -13.46 -9.01 8.96
CA LEU A 119 -14.60 -8.68 8.10
C LEU A 119 -15.41 -9.92 7.67
N GLY A 120 -15.03 -11.12 8.13
CA GLY A 120 -15.78 -12.36 7.90
C GLY A 120 -15.35 -13.17 6.68
N VAL A 121 -14.28 -12.77 5.98
CA VAL A 121 -13.76 -13.54 4.85
C VAL A 121 -13.05 -14.80 5.36
N ASP A 122 -13.37 -15.95 4.78
CA ASP A 122 -12.72 -17.22 5.12
C ASP A 122 -11.22 -17.16 4.73
N SER A 123 -10.34 -17.49 5.70
CA SER A 123 -8.89 -17.49 5.49
C SER A 123 -8.43 -18.33 4.30
N ARG A 124 -9.14 -19.44 4.01
CA ARG A 124 -8.90 -20.31 2.85
C ARG A 124 -9.10 -19.59 1.51
N MET A 125 -10.01 -18.63 1.47
CA MET A 125 -10.26 -17.84 0.27
C MET A 125 -9.25 -16.73 0.09
N ILE A 126 -8.76 -16.12 1.17
CA ILE A 126 -7.82 -14.99 1.12
C ILE A 126 -6.52 -15.39 0.42
N GLY A 127 -5.93 -16.54 0.82
CA GLY A 127 -4.69 -17.04 0.22
C GLY A 127 -4.80 -17.26 -1.29
N SER A 128 -5.91 -17.85 -1.73
CA SER A 128 -6.13 -18.15 -3.15
C SER A 128 -6.57 -16.93 -3.97
N ALA A 129 -7.27 -15.97 -3.36
CA ALA A 129 -7.78 -14.79 -4.06
C ALA A 129 -6.77 -13.66 -4.17
N CYS A 130 -5.97 -13.42 -3.12
CA CYS A 130 -5.06 -12.29 -3.09
C CYS A 130 -3.75 -12.60 -3.82
N ASN A 131 -3.32 -11.68 -4.70
CA ASN A 131 -2.03 -11.77 -5.38
C ASN A 131 -0.93 -11.05 -4.60
N ILE A 132 -1.26 -9.87 -4.07
CA ILE A 132 -0.32 -8.99 -3.37
C ILE A 132 -1.08 -8.03 -2.46
N ILE A 133 -0.51 -7.77 -1.30
CA ILE A 133 -0.95 -6.70 -0.41
C ILE A 133 0.19 -5.70 -0.26
N ILE A 134 -0.12 -4.41 -0.45
CA ILE A 134 0.86 -3.32 -0.44
C ILE A 134 0.52 -2.35 0.69
N GLY A 135 1.42 -2.22 1.65
CA GLY A 135 1.35 -1.18 2.68
C GLY A 135 1.97 0.12 2.16
N GLN A 136 1.35 1.27 2.45
CA GLN A 136 1.78 2.56 1.92
C GLN A 136 1.66 3.68 2.94
N ARG A 137 2.67 4.56 2.96
CA ARG A 137 2.66 5.86 3.63
C ARG A 137 3.21 6.92 2.68
N LEU A 138 2.89 8.20 2.95
CA LEU A 138 3.50 9.35 2.27
C LEU A 138 4.45 10.07 3.22
N VAL A 139 5.64 10.35 2.71
CA VAL A 139 6.65 11.23 3.31
C VAL A 139 6.86 12.44 2.43
N ARG A 140 7.20 13.59 3.03
CA ARG A 140 7.58 14.78 2.28
C ARG A 140 8.99 14.62 1.72
N THR A 141 9.20 15.09 0.49
CA THR A 141 10.54 15.09 -0.12
C THR A 141 11.31 16.34 0.28
N LEU A 142 12.59 16.17 0.61
CA LEU A 142 13.48 17.28 0.92
C LEU A 142 13.58 18.23 -0.26
N CYS A 143 13.58 19.53 0.04
CA CYS A 143 13.79 20.55 -0.98
C CYS A 143 15.22 20.47 -1.50
N PRO A 144 15.44 20.28 -2.80
CA PRO A 144 16.79 20.13 -3.36
C PRO A 144 17.66 21.38 -3.19
N ASN A 145 17.01 22.55 -3.05
CA ASN A 145 17.73 23.83 -2.96
C ASN A 145 18.26 24.14 -1.56
N CYS A 146 17.74 23.48 -0.51
CA CYS A 146 18.09 23.84 0.86
C CYS A 146 18.28 22.67 1.82
N LYS A 147 18.23 21.44 1.34
CA LYS A 147 18.62 20.30 2.19
C LYS A 147 20.09 20.44 2.59
N VAL A 148 20.40 20.11 3.83
CA VAL A 148 21.76 20.18 4.37
C VAL A 148 22.20 18.81 4.82
N GLU A 149 23.44 18.47 4.53
CA GLU A 149 24.06 17.25 5.03
C GLU A 149 24.44 17.44 6.51
N ARG A 150 24.24 16.41 7.31
CA ARG A 150 24.72 16.34 8.70
C ARG A 150 25.27 14.96 9.04
N GLU A 151 26.14 14.94 10.02
CA GLU A 151 26.54 13.70 10.67
C GLU A 151 25.38 13.10 11.46
N ILE A 152 25.33 11.78 11.52
CA ILE A 152 24.32 11.06 12.33
C ILE A 152 24.86 10.79 13.73
N THR A 153 23.95 10.66 14.69
CA THR A 153 24.32 10.23 16.05
C THR A 153 24.60 8.71 16.10
N VAL A 154 25.24 8.28 17.17
CA VAL A 154 25.51 6.84 17.39
C VAL A 154 24.19 6.05 17.49
N GLU A 155 23.19 6.62 18.12
CA GLU A 155 21.84 6.04 18.27
C GLU A 155 21.15 5.88 16.93
N GLU A 156 21.15 6.93 16.09
CA GLU A 156 20.58 6.89 14.74
C GLU A 156 21.28 5.83 13.88
N SER A 157 22.62 5.78 13.93
CA SER A 157 23.39 4.77 13.20
C SER A 157 23.02 3.35 13.60
N LYS A 158 22.97 3.07 14.89
CA LYS A 158 22.57 1.75 15.42
C LYS A 158 21.14 1.39 15.01
N MET A 159 20.20 2.32 15.11
CA MET A 159 18.80 2.12 14.71
C MET A 159 18.70 1.80 13.23
N MET A 160 19.35 2.57 12.36
CA MET A 160 19.33 2.35 10.91
C MET A 160 19.98 1.00 10.53
N GLN A 161 21.13 0.66 11.15
CA GLN A 161 21.81 -0.62 10.93
C GLN A 161 20.92 -1.81 11.33
N ARG A 162 20.20 -1.69 12.46
CA ARG A 162 19.24 -2.71 12.91
C ARG A 162 18.10 -2.87 11.90
N ILE A 163 17.49 -1.77 11.43
CA ILE A 163 16.37 -1.81 10.48
C ILE A 163 16.81 -2.41 9.14
N LEU A 164 17.99 -2.01 8.64
CA LEU A 164 18.52 -2.50 7.38
C LEU A 164 19.18 -3.88 7.47
N GLU A 165 19.26 -4.45 8.66
CA GLU A 165 19.96 -5.72 8.92
C GLU A 165 21.38 -5.71 8.34
N THR A 166 22.13 -4.61 8.52
CA THR A 166 23.47 -4.38 7.93
C THR A 166 24.48 -3.93 8.98
N SER A 167 25.74 -4.26 8.73
CA SER A 167 26.89 -3.72 9.50
C SER A 167 27.60 -2.56 8.79
N LEU A 168 27.08 -2.10 7.65
CA LEU A 168 27.69 -0.97 6.93
C LEU A 168 27.67 0.30 7.77
N ALA A 169 28.81 1.01 7.82
CA ALA A 169 28.88 2.29 8.49
C ALA A 169 28.07 3.34 7.73
N ILE A 170 27.18 4.01 8.45
CA ILE A 170 26.40 5.14 7.95
C ILE A 170 26.94 6.38 8.67
N HIS A 171 27.32 7.42 7.94
CA HIS A 171 27.98 8.59 8.49
C HIS A 171 27.14 9.85 8.42
N THR A 172 26.47 10.06 7.29
CA THR A 172 25.74 11.32 7.02
C THR A 172 24.34 11.02 6.47
N ILE A 173 23.44 11.96 6.71
CA ILE A 173 22.08 12.04 6.14
C ILE A 173 21.77 13.51 5.83
N PHE A 174 20.61 13.76 5.22
CA PHE A 174 20.17 15.11 4.90
C PHE A 174 18.97 15.53 5.74
N ASP A 175 19.01 16.79 6.20
CA ASP A 175 17.92 17.44 6.91
C ASP A 175 17.30 18.61 6.13
N ALA A 176 16.09 18.97 6.53
CA ALA A 176 15.34 20.09 5.98
C ALA A 176 15.79 21.41 6.66
N LYS A 177 16.26 22.38 5.85
CA LYS A 177 16.64 23.71 6.38
C LYS A 177 15.53 24.74 6.18
N GLY A 178 14.95 24.77 4.98
CA GLY A 178 14.00 25.79 4.57
C GLY A 178 14.64 26.90 3.72
N CYS A 179 13.90 27.35 2.69
CA CYS A 179 14.26 28.48 1.83
C CYS A 179 13.01 29.00 1.12
N ASP A 180 13.12 30.11 0.38
CA ASP A 180 12.00 30.72 -0.34
C ASP A 180 11.38 29.76 -1.37
N ALA A 181 12.17 28.92 -2.04
CA ALA A 181 11.68 27.97 -3.04
C ALA A 181 10.76 26.88 -2.48
N CYS A 182 10.78 26.64 -1.17
CA CYS A 182 9.91 25.71 -0.45
C CYS A 182 8.99 26.38 0.58
N GLY A 183 8.87 27.71 0.55
CA GLY A 183 8.07 28.47 1.49
C GLY A 183 8.54 28.36 2.96
N GLY A 184 9.85 28.19 3.16
CA GLY A 184 10.45 28.06 4.50
C GLY A 184 10.37 26.65 5.12
N GLY A 185 9.57 25.73 4.56
CA GLY A 185 9.29 24.43 5.16
C GLY A 185 10.37 23.35 5.01
N GLY A 186 11.36 23.56 4.15
CA GLY A 186 12.42 22.60 3.89
C GLY A 186 12.03 21.39 3.04
N TYR A 187 10.75 21.25 2.66
CA TYR A 187 10.22 20.13 1.87
C TYR A 187 9.48 20.63 0.63
N LYS A 188 9.51 19.85 -0.45
CA LYS A 188 8.78 20.15 -1.69
C LYS A 188 8.32 18.86 -2.36
N GLY A 189 7.00 18.60 -2.32
CA GLY A 189 6.41 17.37 -2.84
C GLY A 189 6.29 16.27 -1.80
N ARG A 190 5.78 15.12 -2.24
CA ARG A 190 5.58 13.91 -1.42
C ARG A 190 5.98 12.68 -2.22
N LEU A 191 6.46 11.67 -1.53
CA LEU A 191 6.83 10.37 -2.10
C LEU A 191 6.22 9.25 -1.24
N GLY A 192 5.84 8.15 -1.87
CA GLY A 192 5.40 6.95 -1.16
C GLY A 192 6.58 6.19 -0.55
N ILE A 193 6.39 5.66 0.65
CA ILE A 193 7.17 4.56 1.19
C ILE A 193 6.28 3.34 1.25
N PHE A 194 6.84 2.19 0.94
CA PHE A 194 6.08 0.99 0.65
C PHE A 194 6.65 -0.23 1.37
N GLU A 195 5.78 -1.17 1.64
CA GLU A 195 6.09 -2.58 1.86
C GLU A 195 5.14 -3.42 1.01
N ALA A 196 5.49 -4.62 0.67
CA ALA A 196 4.60 -5.50 -0.07
C ALA A 196 4.77 -6.95 0.38
N ILE A 197 3.67 -7.69 0.37
CA ILE A 197 3.63 -9.12 0.61
C ILE A 197 2.99 -9.77 -0.62
N LEU A 198 3.77 -10.54 -1.37
CA LEU A 198 3.24 -11.44 -2.40
C LEU A 198 2.58 -12.63 -1.72
N VAL A 199 1.38 -12.98 -2.16
CA VAL A 199 0.70 -14.18 -1.63
C VAL A 199 1.21 -15.39 -2.40
N ASP A 200 2.33 -15.92 -1.92
CA ASP A 200 2.90 -17.18 -2.35
C ASP A 200 2.44 -18.34 -1.44
N GLN A 201 2.84 -19.57 -1.76
CA GLN A 201 2.43 -20.74 -0.98
C GLN A 201 2.76 -20.63 0.51
N LYS A 202 3.91 -20.05 0.89
CA LYS A 202 4.30 -19.92 2.30
C LYS A 202 3.42 -18.93 3.04
N VAL A 203 3.09 -17.80 2.41
CA VAL A 203 2.17 -16.81 2.97
C VAL A 203 0.76 -17.38 3.05
N GLU A 204 0.29 -18.12 2.02
CA GLU A 204 -1.00 -18.79 2.04
C GLU A 204 -1.10 -19.80 3.21
N GLU A 205 -0.08 -20.64 3.40
CA GLU A 205 -0.02 -21.57 4.54
C GLU A 205 -0.02 -20.84 5.88
N ALA A 206 0.72 -19.72 6.01
CA ALA A 206 0.72 -18.91 7.22
C ALA A 206 -0.67 -18.31 7.51
N VAL A 207 -1.35 -17.77 6.52
CA VAL A 207 -2.72 -17.22 6.67
C VAL A 207 -3.72 -18.28 7.14
N LEU A 208 -3.53 -19.54 6.71
CA LEU A 208 -4.38 -20.66 7.15
C LEU A 208 -4.10 -21.12 8.57
N MET A 209 -2.84 -21.10 9.01
CA MET A 209 -2.40 -21.66 10.29
C MET A 209 -2.35 -20.64 11.42
N ASP A 210 -1.88 -19.44 11.13
CA ASP A 210 -1.63 -18.39 12.12
C ASP A 210 -1.78 -17.00 11.48
N THR A 211 -2.91 -16.36 11.72
CA THR A 211 -3.25 -15.05 11.15
C THR A 211 -2.56 -13.86 11.82
N ARG A 212 -1.69 -14.10 12.81
CA ARG A 212 -0.93 -13.02 13.46
C ARG A 212 0.03 -12.38 12.48
N GLU A 213 0.14 -11.06 12.54
CA GLU A 213 1.04 -10.28 11.65
C GLU A 213 2.47 -10.79 11.64
N VAL A 214 2.98 -11.22 12.80
CA VAL A 214 4.35 -11.74 12.94
C VAL A 214 4.55 -13.01 12.11
N ALA A 215 3.60 -13.95 12.15
CA ALA A 215 3.69 -15.19 11.38
C ALA A 215 3.66 -14.93 9.87
N ILE A 216 2.80 -14.02 9.42
CA ILE A 216 2.70 -13.62 8.02
C ILE A 216 3.98 -12.90 7.55
N ARG A 217 4.56 -12.01 8.38
CA ARG A 217 5.83 -11.33 8.07
C ARG A 217 6.99 -12.33 7.94
N GLU A 218 7.09 -13.28 8.86
CA GLU A 218 8.12 -14.32 8.79
C GLU A 218 7.98 -15.19 7.55
N ALA A 219 6.74 -15.57 7.17
CA ALA A 219 6.49 -16.31 5.94
C ALA A 219 6.87 -15.51 4.67
N ALA A 220 6.67 -14.18 4.68
CA ALA A 220 7.01 -13.30 3.58
C ALA A 220 8.51 -12.91 3.52
N LYS A 221 9.26 -13.04 4.61
CA LYS A 221 10.68 -12.63 4.70
C LYS A 221 11.57 -13.20 3.57
N PRO A 222 11.42 -14.47 3.13
CA PRO A 222 12.22 -15.01 2.03
C PRO A 222 11.98 -14.35 0.67
N GLN A 223 10.92 -13.54 0.52
CA GLN A 223 10.65 -12.80 -0.72
C GLN A 223 11.66 -11.68 -0.96
N GLY A 224 12.41 -11.25 0.07
CA GLY A 224 13.42 -10.21 -0.04
C GLY A 224 12.87 -8.82 -0.35
N ILE A 225 11.56 -8.62 -0.17
CA ILE A 225 10.92 -7.31 -0.35
C ILE A 225 11.17 -6.47 0.90
N PRO A 226 11.66 -5.23 0.77
CA PRO A 226 11.91 -4.37 1.92
C PRO A 226 10.65 -4.14 2.75
N THR A 227 10.80 -4.10 4.07
CA THR A 227 9.76 -3.60 4.97
C THR A 227 9.58 -2.09 4.75
N MET A 228 8.46 -1.54 5.22
CA MET A 228 8.20 -0.10 5.10
C MET A 228 9.25 0.74 5.85
N GLN A 229 9.76 0.25 7.00
CA GLN A 229 10.86 0.88 7.71
C GLN A 229 12.16 0.86 6.88
N GLN A 230 12.49 -0.27 6.28
CA GLN A 230 13.68 -0.39 5.41
C GLN A 230 13.58 0.52 4.20
N ASP A 231 12.43 0.56 3.51
CA ASP A 231 12.21 1.45 2.36
C ASP A 231 12.30 2.94 2.77
N GLY A 232 11.75 3.29 3.94
CA GLY A 232 11.87 4.63 4.50
C GLY A 232 13.33 5.02 4.76
N ILE A 233 14.10 4.17 5.44
CA ILE A 233 15.51 4.42 5.73
C ILE A 233 16.36 4.47 4.47
N MET A 234 16.12 3.62 3.48
CA MET A 234 16.82 3.71 2.19
C MET A 234 16.60 5.06 1.51
N LYS A 235 15.39 5.63 1.60
CA LYS A 235 15.09 6.96 1.05
C LYS A 235 15.71 8.10 1.87
N VAL A 236 15.90 7.92 3.18
CA VAL A 236 16.71 8.86 4.01
C VAL A 236 18.17 8.85 3.56
N LEU A 237 18.78 7.67 3.39
CA LEU A 237 20.15 7.53 2.94
C LEU A 237 20.37 8.07 1.52
N ALA A 238 19.37 7.96 0.66
CA ALA A 238 19.37 8.55 -0.67
C ALA A 238 19.18 10.09 -0.67
N GLY A 239 18.97 10.71 0.49
CA GLY A 239 18.72 12.15 0.61
C GLY A 239 17.43 12.63 -0.06
N VAL A 240 16.44 11.74 -0.16
CA VAL A 240 15.12 12.03 -0.73
C VAL A 240 14.18 12.61 0.32
N THR A 241 14.25 12.10 1.55
CA THR A 241 13.47 12.56 2.70
C THR A 241 14.39 12.66 3.93
N SER A 242 13.90 13.22 5.03
CA SER A 242 14.65 13.26 6.29
C SER A 242 14.26 12.11 7.21
N LEU A 243 15.12 11.82 8.19
CA LEU A 243 14.81 10.85 9.23
C LEU A 243 13.61 11.25 10.07
N ASP A 244 13.48 12.54 10.42
CA ASP A 244 12.35 13.09 11.16
C ASP A 244 11.02 12.85 10.43
N GLU A 245 11.02 12.98 9.11
CA GLU A 245 9.82 12.79 8.32
C GLU A 245 9.39 11.32 8.27
N VAL A 246 10.34 10.39 8.20
CA VAL A 246 10.04 8.95 8.27
C VAL A 246 9.57 8.57 9.67
N SER A 247 10.22 9.09 10.73
CA SER A 247 9.83 8.87 12.13
C SER A 247 8.44 9.43 12.45
N ARG A 248 7.99 10.46 11.74
CA ARG A 248 6.63 11.02 11.89
C ARG A 248 5.54 10.02 11.47
N VAL A 249 5.81 9.14 10.54
CA VAL A 249 4.82 8.22 9.95
C VAL A 249 5.05 6.75 10.33
N LEU A 250 6.23 6.41 10.82
CA LEU A 250 6.61 5.07 11.25
C LEU A 250 7.30 5.10 12.62
N ASP A 251 7.04 4.11 13.44
CA ASP A 251 7.85 3.86 14.62
C ASP A 251 9.16 3.16 14.20
N LEU A 252 10.30 3.85 14.39
CA LEU A 252 11.63 3.35 14.03
C LEU A 252 12.39 2.79 15.25
N TYR A 253 11.94 3.09 16.46
CA TYR A 253 12.68 2.79 17.69
C TYR A 253 12.15 1.54 18.40
N HIS A 254 10.83 1.33 18.37
CA HIS A 254 10.24 0.11 18.91
C HIS A 254 10.06 -0.88 17.76
N GLY A 255 10.66 -2.05 17.89
CA GLY A 255 10.52 -3.12 16.89
C GLY A 255 9.04 -3.50 16.75
N GLY A 256 8.49 -3.42 15.53
CA GLY A 256 7.18 -3.91 15.19
C GLY A 256 7.13 -5.42 15.10
#